data_0c8a4b9839b50af910c54d51892f1038
#
_entry.id   0c8a4b9839b50af910c54d51892f1038
#
_cell.length_a   1.000
_cell.length_b   1.000
_cell.length_c   1.000
_cell.angle_alpha   90.00
_cell.angle_beta   90.00
_cell.angle_gamma   90.00
#
_symmetry.space_group_name_H-M   'P 1'
#
loop_
_entity.id
_entity.type
_entity.pdbx_description
1 polymer ?
#
loop_
_entity_poly.entity_id
_entity_poly.type
_entity_poly.pdbx_seq_one_letter_code
_entity_poly.pdbx_strand_id
1 'polypeptide(L)'
;GYQSAKDGLSELIFDKHLSVDVLMILAAIGSGIIGYWMEGALLIFIFSLSNTLQELAMEKSRNAIASLMNMTPPTARKIEENGDITVLETADIHIGDFLQVRKGDTVPLDGRLMSNQSIFDESMITGEPLPAEKLMGATVIGGTINQGPTVTVQVTAEKGDALFDKIVQMVENAQESKSKTATFIENMEDTYVKVVLVAVPIFILFVHFALGWDWLNSFYRGMILLTIASPCALVASSSPATLSAISRAARKGMIIKGGDIADNIANLEAIVFDKTGTLTIGKPEVVGATYLGDENLINEIVQAVEKQSSHPIAQALQNYTVDSSSIVLQNLKDLTGKGLEAEYEGNRWKIGKSGFVVETLVKPLSTDLITHIDQAEGTGKTLVYVSQNDQLMAIFFIADRVKPETKTLISQLKDMGVTPILLTGDQEKTARYVASQVGIERVIANCLPTDKASIIQELQKEFASVGMVGDGINDAPALAQANVSYAMGSGTDIAMESADIVLMEDLTRIPYSIRLSKKMRGIIKQNIIFALSVIAVLIISNLFQSINLPLGVVGHEGSTILVILNGLRLLYFK
;
A
#
# COMPACT_ATOMS: atom_id res chain seq x y z
N GLY A 1 17.63 32.70 15.62
CA GLY A 1 18.32 32.72 16.91
C GLY A 1 17.40 32.59 18.12
N TYR A 2 16.40 33.47 18.26
CA TYR A 2 15.48 33.42 19.43
C TYR A 2 14.63 32.12 19.39
N GLN A 3 14.11 31.73 18.23
CA GLN A 3 13.28 30.54 18.10
C GLN A 3 14.10 29.29 18.43
N SER A 4 15.24 29.08 17.80
CA SER A 4 16.12 27.92 18.06
C SER A 4 16.58 27.85 19.53
N ALA A 5 16.86 29.04 20.15
CA ALA A 5 17.22 29.12 21.57
C ALA A 5 16.02 28.69 22.46
N LYS A 6 14.80 29.11 22.10
CA LYS A 6 13.59 28.75 22.81
C LYS A 6 13.31 27.26 22.67
N ASP A 7 13.41 26.72 21.48
CA ASP A 7 13.12 25.32 21.18
C ASP A 7 14.15 24.41 21.87
N GLY A 8 15.45 24.66 21.72
CA GLY A 8 16.50 23.88 22.39
C GLY A 8 16.45 23.97 23.94
N LEU A 9 16.07 25.13 24.51
CA LEU A 9 15.89 25.27 25.95
C LEU A 9 14.61 24.56 26.43
N SER A 10 13.55 24.59 25.62
CA SER A 10 12.28 23.90 25.90
C SER A 10 12.49 22.39 25.95
N GLU A 11 13.14 21.81 24.92
CA GLU A 11 13.49 20.39 24.87
C GLU A 11 14.37 19.97 26.05
N LEU A 12 15.36 20.79 26.40
CA LEU A 12 16.23 20.51 27.54
C LEU A 12 15.48 20.51 28.88
N ILE A 13 14.56 21.48 29.09
CA ILE A 13 13.87 21.67 30.38
C ILE A 13 12.68 20.73 30.52
N PHE A 14 11.86 20.57 29.48
CA PHE A 14 10.60 19.82 29.54
C PHE A 14 10.80 18.35 29.15
N ASP A 15 11.56 18.07 28.10
CA ASP A 15 11.73 16.72 27.57
C ASP A 15 13.01 16.02 28.08
N LYS A 16 13.88 16.78 28.79
CA LYS A 16 15.21 16.32 29.25
C LYS A 16 16.07 15.74 28.13
N HIS A 17 15.87 16.21 26.91
CA HIS A 17 16.57 15.81 25.72
C HIS A 17 17.60 16.87 25.32
N LEU A 18 18.86 16.45 25.08
CA LEU A 18 19.93 17.33 24.61
C LEU A 18 19.93 17.33 23.08
N SER A 19 19.30 18.35 22.51
CA SER A 19 19.26 18.51 21.05
C SER A 19 20.52 19.19 20.50
N VAL A 20 20.67 19.10 19.20
CA VAL A 20 21.75 19.75 18.43
C VAL A 20 21.73 21.25 18.60
N ASP A 21 20.57 21.86 18.78
CA ASP A 21 20.40 23.31 18.96
C ASP A 21 21.21 23.84 20.17
N VAL A 22 21.33 23.05 21.22
CA VAL A 22 22.13 23.38 22.41
C VAL A 22 23.61 23.57 22.05
N LEU A 23 24.18 22.74 21.17
CA LEU A 23 25.57 22.86 20.73
C LEU A 23 25.80 24.17 19.97
N MET A 24 24.85 24.52 19.08
CA MET A 24 24.94 25.76 18.29
C MET A 24 24.84 27.02 19.15
N ILE A 25 23.95 27.02 20.15
CA ILE A 25 23.79 28.14 21.09
C ILE A 25 25.06 28.30 21.92
N LEU A 26 25.59 27.21 22.45
CA LEU A 26 26.85 27.26 23.23
C LEU A 26 28.04 27.76 22.40
N ALA A 27 28.14 27.33 21.12
CA ALA A 27 29.16 27.81 20.21
C ALA A 27 29.01 29.32 19.92
N ALA A 28 27.80 29.82 19.73
CA ALA A 28 27.52 31.24 19.51
C ALA A 28 27.88 32.10 20.74
N ILE A 29 27.42 31.66 21.94
CA ILE A 29 27.75 32.34 23.20
C ILE A 29 29.24 32.33 23.47
N GLY A 30 29.90 31.17 23.31
CA GLY A 30 31.32 31.01 23.49
C GLY A 30 32.15 31.93 22.56
N SER A 31 31.72 32.02 21.28
CA SER A 31 32.36 32.95 20.31
C SER A 31 32.20 34.42 20.73
N GLY A 32 31.05 34.80 21.27
CA GLY A 32 30.81 36.13 21.81
C GLY A 32 31.70 36.44 23.02
N ILE A 33 31.87 35.51 23.96
CA ILE A 33 32.71 35.68 25.16
C ILE A 33 34.18 35.98 24.80
N ILE A 34 34.69 35.34 23.74
CA ILE A 34 36.07 35.53 23.29
C ILE A 34 36.24 36.70 22.31
N GLY A 35 35.20 37.50 22.06
CA GLY A 35 35.24 38.70 21.23
C GLY A 35 35.01 38.49 19.74
N TYR A 36 34.70 37.29 19.28
CA TYR A 36 34.38 36.96 17.88
C TYR A 36 32.88 37.15 17.57
N TRP A 37 32.33 38.32 17.92
CA TRP A 37 30.90 38.63 17.81
C TRP A 37 30.33 38.47 16.40
N MET A 38 31.11 38.90 15.38
CA MET A 38 30.67 38.79 13.99
C MET A 38 30.53 37.34 13.54
N GLU A 39 31.45 36.48 13.96
CA GLU A 39 31.40 35.05 13.60
C GLU A 39 30.28 34.32 14.32
N GLY A 40 30.05 34.63 15.60
CA GLY A 40 28.88 34.12 16.33
C GLY A 40 27.53 34.57 15.73
N ALA A 41 27.45 35.82 15.26
CA ALA A 41 26.27 36.33 14.56
C ALA A 41 26.06 35.64 13.21
N LEU A 42 27.14 35.42 12.45
CA LEU A 42 27.08 34.67 11.18
C LEU A 42 26.69 33.21 11.40
N LEU A 43 27.18 32.55 12.46
CA LEU A 43 26.76 31.20 12.84
C LEU A 43 25.24 31.13 13.01
N ILE A 44 24.68 32.01 13.83
CA ILE A 44 23.23 32.06 14.09
C ILE A 44 22.45 32.34 12.79
N PHE A 45 22.94 33.25 11.95
CA PHE A 45 22.29 33.60 10.68
C PHE A 45 22.27 32.41 9.71
N ILE A 46 23.44 31.76 9.48
CA ILE A 46 23.57 30.63 8.57
C ILE A 46 22.72 29.45 9.06
N PHE A 47 22.75 29.18 10.36
CA PHE A 47 21.94 28.13 10.97
C PHE A 47 20.44 28.40 10.80
N SER A 48 19.97 29.62 11.09
CA SER A 48 18.56 29.99 10.89
C SER A 48 18.15 29.90 9.42
N LEU A 49 19.01 30.30 8.49
CA LEU A 49 18.77 30.15 7.05
C LEU A 49 18.69 28.68 6.64
N SER A 50 19.62 27.85 7.16
CA SER A 50 19.65 26.41 6.90
C SER A 50 18.35 25.75 7.37
N ASN A 51 17.89 26.02 8.60
CA ASN A 51 16.66 25.47 9.13
C ASN A 51 15.45 25.85 8.27
N THR A 52 15.34 27.11 7.85
CA THR A 52 14.24 27.54 6.95
C THR A 52 14.30 26.81 5.60
N LEU A 53 15.49 26.62 5.02
CA LEU A 53 15.65 25.85 3.78
C LEU A 53 15.31 24.37 3.95
N GLN A 54 15.63 23.79 5.11
CA GLN A 54 15.26 22.42 5.46
C GLN A 54 13.74 22.28 5.57
N GLU A 55 13.07 23.18 6.27
CA GLU A 55 11.60 23.21 6.39
C GLU A 55 10.93 23.30 5.01
N LEU A 56 11.35 24.22 4.16
CA LEU A 56 10.84 24.35 2.79
C LEU A 56 11.06 23.09 1.95
N ALA A 57 12.20 22.43 2.10
CA ALA A 57 12.50 21.19 1.40
C ALA A 57 11.61 20.03 1.90
N MET A 58 11.37 19.94 3.21
CA MET A 58 10.48 18.95 3.81
C MET A 58 9.01 19.21 3.45
N GLU A 59 8.58 20.47 3.46
CA GLU A 59 7.25 20.88 3.02
C GLU A 59 6.99 20.47 1.57
N LYS A 60 7.97 20.57 0.69
CA LYS A 60 7.85 20.08 -0.69
C LYS A 60 7.55 18.58 -0.76
N SER A 61 8.12 17.77 0.13
CA SER A 61 7.82 16.35 0.23
C SER A 61 6.41 16.10 0.77
N ARG A 62 5.97 16.85 1.76
CA ARG A 62 4.62 16.78 2.33
C ARG A 62 3.57 17.29 1.34
N ASN A 63 3.80 18.43 0.70
CA ASN A 63 2.86 19.03 -0.28
C ASN A 63 2.69 18.18 -1.54
N ALA A 64 3.63 17.29 -1.83
CA ALA A 64 3.46 16.29 -2.88
C ALA A 64 2.27 15.33 -2.60
N ILE A 65 1.85 15.22 -1.36
CA ILE A 65 0.69 14.45 -0.90
C ILE A 65 -0.51 15.36 -0.67
N ALA A 66 -0.31 16.58 -0.18
CA ALA A 66 -1.39 17.55 0.04
C ALA A 66 -2.16 17.89 -1.26
N SER A 67 -1.52 17.73 -2.43
CA SER A 67 -2.23 17.84 -3.71
C SER A 67 -3.24 16.71 -3.94
N LEU A 68 -3.12 15.58 -3.24
CA LEU A 68 -4.13 14.53 -3.21
C LEU A 68 -5.28 14.90 -2.25
N MET A 69 -4.98 15.61 -1.15
CA MET A 69 -5.95 15.94 -0.10
C MET A 69 -7.02 16.97 -0.51
N ASN A 70 -6.75 17.83 -1.49
CA ASN A 70 -7.65 18.89 -1.94
C ASN A 70 -8.60 18.49 -3.09
N MET A 71 -8.84 17.21 -3.28
CA MET A 71 -9.62 16.72 -4.43
C MET A 71 -11.11 16.63 -4.18
N THR A 72 -11.54 16.42 -2.97
CA THR A 72 -12.97 16.40 -2.66
C THR A 72 -13.52 17.83 -2.68
N PRO A 73 -14.50 18.14 -3.55
CA PRO A 73 -15.07 19.47 -3.61
C PRO A 73 -15.80 19.80 -2.30
N PRO A 74 -15.71 21.04 -1.80
CA PRO A 74 -16.34 21.44 -0.54
C PRO A 74 -17.87 21.40 -0.63
N THR A 75 -18.43 21.47 -1.84
CA THR A 75 -19.89 21.49 -2.08
C THR A 75 -20.29 20.40 -3.08
N ALA A 76 -21.49 19.88 -2.91
CA ALA A 76 -22.11 18.88 -3.76
C ALA A 76 -23.47 19.37 -4.29
N ARG A 77 -23.87 18.87 -5.45
CA ARG A 77 -25.19 19.14 -6.05
C ARG A 77 -26.13 18.00 -5.77
N LYS A 78 -26.95 18.13 -4.77
CA LYS A 78 -27.97 17.16 -4.40
C LYS A 78 -29.19 17.32 -5.29
N ILE A 79 -29.72 16.20 -5.75
CA ILE A 79 -31.00 16.12 -6.46
C ILE A 79 -32.08 15.81 -5.41
N GLU A 80 -33.00 16.75 -5.24
CA GLU A 80 -34.13 16.59 -4.29
C GLU A 80 -35.22 15.69 -4.90
N GLU A 81 -36.14 15.19 -4.05
CA GLU A 81 -37.24 14.33 -4.48
C GLU A 81 -38.14 14.95 -5.56
N ASN A 82 -38.24 16.28 -5.58
CA ASN A 82 -39.00 17.04 -6.60
C ASN A 82 -38.24 17.23 -7.92
N GLY A 83 -36.98 16.77 -7.99
CA GLY A 83 -36.09 16.92 -9.16
C GLY A 83 -35.29 18.22 -9.19
N ASP A 84 -35.47 19.12 -8.22
CA ASP A 84 -34.66 20.35 -8.09
C ASP A 84 -33.23 20.02 -7.63
N ILE A 85 -32.30 20.92 -7.95
CA ILE A 85 -30.89 20.75 -7.60
C ILE A 85 -30.52 21.79 -6.55
N THR A 86 -30.17 21.31 -5.35
CA THR A 86 -29.68 22.13 -4.26
C THR A 86 -28.18 21.96 -4.10
N VAL A 87 -27.45 23.06 -3.90
CA VAL A 87 -26.00 23.01 -3.61
C VAL A 87 -25.83 23.04 -2.10
N LEU A 88 -25.26 21.99 -1.54
CA LEU A 88 -24.99 21.81 -0.11
C LEU A 88 -23.49 21.63 0.13
N GLU A 89 -23.05 21.82 1.37
CA GLU A 89 -21.71 21.40 1.76
C GLU A 89 -21.60 19.88 1.69
N THR A 90 -20.46 19.36 1.22
CA THR A 90 -20.25 17.90 1.09
C THR A 90 -20.39 17.20 2.46
N ALA A 91 -20.18 17.91 3.55
CA ALA A 91 -20.37 17.41 4.92
C ALA A 91 -21.83 17.16 5.29
N ASP A 92 -22.78 17.81 4.60
CA ASP A 92 -24.23 17.70 4.87
C ASP A 92 -24.93 16.66 3.96
N ILE A 93 -24.15 15.91 3.18
CA ILE A 93 -24.65 14.86 2.29
C ILE A 93 -24.64 13.52 3.04
N HIS A 94 -25.73 12.77 2.92
CA HIS A 94 -25.93 11.50 3.60
C HIS A 94 -26.01 10.31 2.65
N ILE A 95 -25.78 9.11 3.20
CA ILE A 95 -25.91 7.86 2.44
C ILE A 95 -27.34 7.76 1.88
N GLY A 96 -27.44 7.42 0.58
CA GLY A 96 -28.69 7.31 -0.15
C GLY A 96 -29.08 8.57 -0.94
N ASP A 97 -28.45 9.71 -0.70
CA ASP A 97 -28.66 10.93 -1.47
C ASP A 97 -28.24 10.76 -2.92
N PHE A 98 -28.89 11.46 -3.82
CA PHE A 98 -28.56 11.49 -5.25
C PHE A 98 -27.82 12.77 -5.59
N LEU A 99 -26.64 12.64 -6.19
CA LEU A 99 -25.79 13.76 -6.59
C LEU A 99 -25.72 13.88 -8.10
N GLN A 100 -25.82 15.12 -8.59
CA GLN A 100 -25.51 15.44 -9.99
C GLN A 100 -24.02 15.74 -10.14
N VAL A 101 -23.32 14.98 -11.00
CA VAL A 101 -21.92 15.20 -11.34
C VAL A 101 -21.83 15.52 -12.83
N ARG A 102 -21.47 16.77 -13.17
CA ARG A 102 -21.36 17.24 -14.55
C ARG A 102 -20.03 16.83 -15.17
N LYS A 103 -19.94 16.95 -16.48
CA LYS A 103 -18.66 16.78 -17.18
C LYS A 103 -17.61 17.78 -16.66
N GLY A 104 -16.46 17.28 -16.23
CA GLY A 104 -15.38 18.06 -15.64
C GLY A 104 -15.52 18.30 -14.13
N ASP A 105 -16.65 17.94 -13.52
CA ASP A 105 -16.82 18.03 -12.07
C ASP A 105 -16.12 16.84 -11.38
N THR A 106 -15.60 17.11 -10.19
CA THR A 106 -15.11 16.07 -9.29
C THR A 106 -16.29 15.43 -8.55
N VAL A 107 -16.27 14.12 -8.41
CA VAL A 107 -17.23 13.35 -7.62
C VAL A 107 -17.06 13.70 -6.14
N PRO A 108 -18.10 14.18 -5.43
CA PRO A 108 -17.94 14.65 -4.06
C PRO A 108 -17.70 13.53 -3.04
N LEU A 109 -18.39 12.40 -3.17
CA LEU A 109 -18.37 11.26 -2.23
C LEU A 109 -18.47 9.96 -3.02
N ASP A 110 -18.07 8.84 -2.38
CA ASP A 110 -18.23 7.53 -2.96
C ASP A 110 -19.70 7.20 -3.20
N GLY A 111 -19.99 6.57 -4.33
CA GLY A 111 -21.36 6.25 -4.69
C GLY A 111 -21.49 5.19 -5.77
N ARG A 112 -22.72 4.92 -6.15
CA ARG A 112 -23.07 4.06 -7.29
C ARG A 112 -23.58 4.90 -8.45
N LEU A 113 -23.09 4.61 -9.65
CA LEU A 113 -23.54 5.23 -10.87
C LEU A 113 -24.99 4.81 -11.16
N MET A 114 -25.91 5.78 -11.21
CA MET A 114 -27.32 5.54 -11.52
C MET A 114 -27.64 5.83 -12.99
N SER A 115 -26.77 6.50 -13.71
CA SER A 115 -26.84 6.72 -15.15
C SER A 115 -26.28 5.53 -15.94
N ASN A 116 -26.67 5.37 -17.21
CA ASN A 116 -26.33 4.19 -18.01
C ASN A 116 -24.83 3.91 -18.07
N GLN A 117 -24.02 4.93 -18.37
CA GLN A 117 -22.55 4.84 -18.41
C GLN A 117 -21.91 6.20 -18.32
N SER A 118 -20.67 6.26 -17.85
CA SER A 118 -19.79 7.43 -17.96
C SER A 118 -18.32 7.01 -17.89
N ILE A 119 -17.44 8.00 -18.11
CA ILE A 119 -15.99 7.84 -18.10
C ILE A 119 -15.44 8.70 -16.95
N PHE A 120 -14.64 8.10 -16.07
CA PHE A 120 -14.05 8.79 -14.92
C PHE A 120 -12.53 8.75 -14.99
N ASP A 121 -11.90 9.88 -14.73
CA ASP A 121 -10.47 9.97 -14.51
C ASP A 121 -10.17 9.62 -13.05
N GLU A 122 -9.64 8.43 -12.86
CA GLU A 122 -9.26 7.88 -11.55
C GLU A 122 -7.73 7.97 -11.32
N SER A 123 -6.99 8.63 -12.22
CA SER A 123 -5.51 8.65 -12.26
C SER A 123 -4.85 9.14 -10.96
N MET A 124 -5.55 9.99 -10.23
CA MET A 124 -5.03 10.54 -8.98
C MET A 124 -5.10 9.54 -7.82
N ILE A 125 -6.00 8.57 -7.89
CA ILE A 125 -6.19 7.53 -6.87
C ILE A 125 -5.44 6.27 -7.29
N THR A 126 -5.64 5.85 -8.54
CA THR A 126 -5.08 4.61 -9.08
C THR A 126 -3.66 4.81 -9.63
N GLY A 127 -3.33 6.00 -10.12
CA GLY A 127 -2.06 6.28 -10.80
C GLY A 127 -2.06 5.88 -12.27
N GLU A 128 -3.18 5.38 -12.82
CA GLU A 128 -3.33 5.07 -14.24
C GLU A 128 -3.75 6.29 -15.03
N PRO A 129 -3.08 6.59 -16.17
CA PRO A 129 -3.42 7.76 -16.97
C PRO A 129 -4.64 7.54 -17.87
N LEU A 130 -5.14 6.32 -18.01
CA LEU A 130 -6.32 6.02 -18.85
C LEU A 130 -7.59 6.14 -18.02
N PRO A 131 -8.58 6.93 -18.48
CA PRO A 131 -9.86 7.05 -17.80
C PRO A 131 -10.63 5.71 -17.78
N ALA A 132 -11.30 5.43 -16.65
CA ALA A 132 -12.09 4.23 -16.44
C ALA A 132 -13.52 4.40 -16.95
N GLU A 133 -14.00 3.47 -17.77
CA GLU A 133 -15.40 3.41 -18.16
C GLU A 133 -16.23 2.70 -17.09
N LYS A 134 -17.31 3.34 -16.62
CA LYS A 134 -18.22 2.80 -15.61
C LYS A 134 -19.61 2.65 -16.19
N LEU A 135 -20.23 1.49 -15.96
CA LEU A 135 -21.61 1.19 -16.32
C LEU A 135 -22.55 1.42 -15.13
N MET A 136 -23.85 1.50 -15.39
CA MET A 136 -24.88 1.64 -14.36
C MET A 136 -24.71 0.60 -13.24
N GLY A 137 -24.78 1.04 -11.99
CA GLY A 137 -24.54 0.22 -10.81
C GLY A 137 -23.08 0.06 -10.39
N ALA A 138 -22.11 0.49 -11.22
CA ALA A 138 -20.70 0.46 -10.86
C ALA A 138 -20.37 1.47 -9.75
N THR A 139 -19.38 1.15 -8.92
CA THR A 139 -18.88 2.05 -7.89
C THR A 139 -18.10 3.19 -8.52
N VAL A 140 -18.41 4.42 -8.10
CA VAL A 140 -17.71 5.66 -8.43
C VAL A 140 -17.05 6.17 -7.15
N ILE A 141 -15.76 6.48 -7.24
CA ILE A 141 -14.95 6.91 -6.08
C ILE A 141 -14.97 8.42 -5.98
N GLY A 142 -15.16 8.94 -4.77
CA GLY A 142 -15.04 10.37 -4.47
C GLY A 142 -13.64 10.89 -4.81
N GLY A 143 -13.54 12.13 -5.28
CA GLY A 143 -12.27 12.71 -5.75
C GLY A 143 -11.91 12.41 -7.22
N THR A 144 -12.62 11.50 -7.90
CA THR A 144 -12.44 11.23 -9.34
C THR A 144 -13.16 12.27 -10.20
N ILE A 145 -12.71 12.49 -11.44
CA ILE A 145 -13.26 13.52 -12.31
C ILE A 145 -14.13 12.88 -13.40
N ASN A 146 -15.39 13.30 -13.50
CA ASN A 146 -16.26 12.84 -14.58
C ASN A 146 -15.84 13.48 -15.93
N GLN A 147 -15.33 12.67 -16.85
CA GLN A 147 -14.98 13.10 -18.22
C GLN A 147 -16.09 12.85 -19.23
N GLY A 148 -17.11 12.07 -18.86
CA GLY A 148 -18.26 11.76 -19.70
C GLY A 148 -19.42 12.76 -19.57
N PRO A 149 -20.66 12.38 -19.95
CA PRO A 149 -21.84 13.21 -19.77
C PRO A 149 -22.17 13.46 -18.30
N THR A 150 -23.09 14.39 -18.04
CA THR A 150 -23.63 14.60 -16.70
C THR A 150 -24.32 13.33 -16.21
N VAL A 151 -23.98 12.91 -15.00
CA VAL A 151 -24.48 11.69 -14.38
C VAL A 151 -25.11 11.93 -13.03
N THR A 152 -25.91 10.96 -12.59
CA THR A 152 -26.43 10.85 -11.24
C THR A 152 -25.66 9.76 -10.50
N VAL A 153 -25.18 10.07 -9.31
CA VAL A 153 -24.47 9.17 -8.41
C VAL A 153 -25.26 9.07 -7.11
N GLN A 154 -25.59 7.87 -6.67
CA GLN A 154 -26.19 7.63 -5.36
C GLN A 154 -25.09 7.42 -4.32
N VAL A 155 -25.09 8.22 -3.27
CA VAL A 155 -24.07 8.21 -2.20
C VAL A 155 -24.10 6.89 -1.43
N THR A 156 -22.94 6.30 -1.21
CA THR A 156 -22.76 5.05 -0.45
C THR A 156 -21.88 5.19 0.78
N ALA A 157 -21.13 6.29 0.92
CA ALA A 157 -20.31 6.60 2.09
C ALA A 157 -20.39 8.08 2.44
N GLU A 158 -20.41 8.41 3.73
CA GLU A 158 -20.37 9.80 4.20
C GLU A 158 -18.93 10.35 4.20
N LYS A 159 -18.81 11.68 4.38
CA LYS A 159 -17.51 12.35 4.52
C LYS A 159 -16.77 11.79 5.76
N GLY A 160 -15.53 11.40 5.58
CA GLY A 160 -14.69 10.74 6.59
C GLY A 160 -14.65 9.21 6.46
N ASP A 161 -15.71 8.58 5.92
CA ASP A 161 -15.77 7.14 5.65
C ASP A 161 -15.55 6.79 4.19
N ALA A 162 -15.54 7.79 3.30
CA ALA A 162 -15.23 7.60 1.90
C ALA A 162 -13.80 7.03 1.72
N LEU A 163 -13.61 6.17 0.73
CA LEU A 163 -12.32 5.52 0.44
C LEU A 163 -11.18 6.56 0.34
N PHE A 164 -11.48 7.69 -0.30
CA PHE A 164 -10.49 8.76 -0.45
C PHE A 164 -10.09 9.38 0.90
N ASP A 165 -11.03 9.63 1.80
CA ASP A 165 -10.75 10.18 3.15
C ASP A 165 -9.91 9.19 3.97
N LYS A 166 -10.21 7.90 3.90
CA LYS A 166 -9.40 6.84 4.53
C LYS A 166 -7.97 6.81 3.97
N ILE A 167 -7.81 6.95 2.65
CA ILE A 167 -6.50 7.04 1.99
C ILE A 167 -5.70 8.23 2.53
N VAL A 168 -6.31 9.40 2.61
CA VAL A 168 -5.68 10.62 3.14
C VAL A 168 -5.20 10.39 4.56
N GLN A 169 -6.06 9.88 5.45
CA GLN A 169 -5.68 9.56 6.83
C GLN A 169 -4.54 8.55 6.93
N MET A 170 -4.57 7.48 6.11
CA MET A 170 -3.48 6.50 6.08
C MET A 170 -2.14 7.14 5.67
N VAL A 171 -2.16 8.06 4.72
CA VAL A 171 -0.96 8.74 4.25
C VAL A 171 -0.46 9.78 5.27
N GLU A 172 -1.35 10.51 5.95
CA GLU A 172 -1.00 11.42 7.04
C GLU A 172 -0.33 10.66 8.20
N ASN A 173 -0.96 9.58 8.67
CA ASN A 173 -0.40 8.72 9.71
C ASN A 173 0.95 8.13 9.30
N ALA A 174 1.10 7.77 8.01
CA ALA A 174 2.36 7.25 7.48
C ALA A 174 3.50 8.27 7.51
N GLN A 175 3.20 9.57 7.35
CA GLN A 175 4.19 10.64 7.42
C GLN A 175 4.70 10.88 8.83
N GLU A 176 3.88 10.63 9.84
CA GLU A 176 4.27 10.75 11.26
C GLU A 176 5.09 9.54 11.73
N SER A 177 4.94 8.39 11.07
CA SER A 177 5.65 7.16 11.42
C SER A 177 7.11 7.22 10.97
N LYS A 178 8.04 7.17 11.94
CA LYS A 178 9.49 7.19 11.70
C LYS A 178 9.98 5.83 11.22
N SER A 179 10.97 5.84 10.34
CA SER A 179 11.67 4.61 9.96
C SER A 179 12.55 4.08 11.12
N LYS A 180 12.82 2.77 11.12
CA LYS A 180 13.74 2.17 12.11
C LYS A 180 15.10 2.86 12.11
N THR A 181 15.59 3.23 10.92
CA THR A 181 16.85 3.95 10.77
C THR A 181 16.78 5.36 11.38
N ALA A 182 15.69 6.09 11.18
CA ALA A 182 15.49 7.41 11.78
C ALA A 182 15.41 7.31 13.31
N THR A 183 14.64 6.39 13.85
CA THR A 183 14.52 6.16 15.30
C THR A 183 15.86 5.78 15.91
N PHE A 184 16.67 4.94 15.24
CA PHE A 184 18.00 4.57 15.70
C PHE A 184 18.93 5.80 15.76
N ILE A 185 18.93 6.64 14.72
CA ILE A 185 19.75 7.86 14.67
C ILE A 185 19.34 8.84 15.77
N GLU A 186 18.05 9.07 15.98
CA GLU A 186 17.52 9.94 17.03
C GLU A 186 17.89 9.44 18.44
N ASN A 187 17.77 8.15 18.70
CA ASN A 187 18.17 7.57 19.97
C ASN A 187 19.68 7.69 20.24
N MET A 188 20.49 7.75 19.18
CA MET A 188 21.93 8.01 19.30
C MET A 188 22.23 9.49 19.52
N GLU A 189 21.40 10.41 19.08
CA GLU A 189 21.64 11.85 19.10
C GLU A 189 21.95 12.35 20.52
N ASP A 190 21.11 12.05 21.50
CA ASP A 190 21.28 12.47 22.88
C ASP A 190 22.63 11.99 23.47
N THR A 191 22.98 10.74 23.22
CA THR A 191 24.27 10.19 23.67
C THR A 191 25.44 10.86 22.96
N TYR A 192 25.32 11.10 21.66
CA TYR A 192 26.34 11.74 20.86
C TYR A 192 26.59 13.20 21.31
N VAL A 193 25.51 13.96 21.54
CA VAL A 193 25.61 15.35 22.04
C VAL A 193 26.30 15.39 23.40
N LYS A 194 26.00 14.48 24.32
CA LYS A 194 26.68 14.35 25.61
C LYS A 194 28.18 14.09 25.43
N VAL A 195 28.54 13.19 24.51
CA VAL A 195 29.93 12.88 24.19
C VAL A 195 30.66 14.13 23.67
N VAL A 196 30.04 14.87 22.74
CA VAL A 196 30.62 16.12 22.19
C VAL A 196 30.82 17.17 23.29
N LEU A 197 29.84 17.39 24.17
CA LEU A 197 29.91 18.34 25.28
C LEU A 197 31.04 18.03 26.25
N VAL A 198 31.39 16.76 26.44
CA VAL A 198 32.54 16.35 27.26
C VAL A 198 33.85 16.42 26.47
N ALA A 199 33.83 16.02 25.19
CA ALA A 199 35.01 15.96 24.35
C ALA A 199 35.60 17.35 24.02
N VAL A 200 34.74 18.38 23.84
CA VAL A 200 35.18 19.71 23.50
C VAL A 200 36.03 20.38 24.60
N PRO A 201 35.63 20.42 25.88
CA PRO A 201 36.50 20.89 26.98
C PRO A 201 37.81 20.11 27.06
N ILE A 202 37.77 18.78 26.92
CA ILE A 202 38.98 17.94 26.92
C ILE A 202 39.90 18.34 25.74
N PHE A 203 39.34 18.54 24.57
CA PHE A 203 40.08 19.00 23.39
C PHE A 203 40.76 20.36 23.63
N ILE A 204 40.02 21.34 24.17
CA ILE A 204 40.58 22.67 24.50
C ILE A 204 41.79 22.55 25.42
N LEU A 205 41.67 21.79 26.50
CA LEU A 205 42.76 21.54 27.44
C LEU A 205 43.93 20.80 26.77
N PHE A 206 43.62 19.75 25.98
CA PHE A 206 44.63 18.97 25.28
C PHE A 206 45.47 19.83 24.31
N VAL A 207 44.83 20.62 23.45
CA VAL A 207 45.56 21.43 22.46
C VAL A 207 46.35 22.56 23.13
N HIS A 208 45.86 23.10 24.26
CA HIS A 208 46.61 24.10 25.03
C HIS A 208 47.85 23.50 25.69
N PHE A 209 47.69 22.43 26.50
CA PHE A 209 48.75 21.86 27.31
C PHE A 209 49.73 20.95 26.54
N ALA A 210 49.19 20.14 25.57
CA ALA A 210 50.01 19.21 24.82
C ALA A 210 50.59 19.77 23.53
N LEU A 211 49.86 20.65 22.82
CA LEU A 211 50.31 21.27 21.56
C LEU A 211 50.82 22.71 21.72
N GLY A 212 50.72 23.29 22.93
CA GLY A 212 51.20 24.63 23.22
C GLY A 212 50.42 25.75 22.56
N TRP A 213 49.17 25.54 22.21
CA TRP A 213 48.35 26.59 21.60
C TRP A 213 47.97 27.64 22.65
N ASP A 214 47.84 28.90 22.20
CA ASP A 214 47.30 29.98 23.01
C ASP A 214 45.87 29.69 23.50
N TRP A 215 45.51 30.19 24.70
CA TRP A 215 44.16 29.96 25.30
C TRP A 215 43.04 30.45 24.41
N LEU A 216 43.19 31.65 23.82
CA LEU A 216 42.17 32.22 22.95
C LEU A 216 41.94 31.35 21.71
N ASN A 217 43.04 30.91 21.06
CA ASN A 217 42.99 30.05 19.90
C ASN A 217 42.44 28.66 20.28
N SER A 218 42.86 28.08 21.42
CA SER A 218 42.34 26.77 21.89
C SER A 218 40.84 26.81 22.11
N PHE A 219 40.34 27.87 22.76
CA PHE A 219 38.93 28.05 23.00
C PHE A 219 38.16 28.30 21.70
N TYR A 220 38.68 29.15 20.80
CA TYR A 220 38.09 29.38 19.48
C TYR A 220 37.96 28.09 18.66
N ARG A 221 38.99 27.24 18.63
CA ARG A 221 38.96 25.93 17.96
C ARG A 221 37.96 24.95 18.62
N GLY A 222 37.79 25.06 19.93
CA GLY A 222 36.74 24.35 20.65
C GLY A 222 35.35 24.76 20.22
N MET A 223 35.10 26.07 19.97
CA MET A 223 33.83 26.55 19.47
C MET A 223 33.55 26.07 18.04
N ILE A 224 34.57 26.06 17.19
CA ILE A 224 34.44 25.45 15.85
C ILE A 224 34.11 23.96 15.97
N LEU A 225 34.83 23.21 16.82
CA LEU A 225 34.61 21.80 17.02
C LEU A 225 33.17 21.51 17.51
N LEU A 226 32.65 22.31 18.44
CA LEU A 226 31.31 22.21 18.97
C LEU A 226 30.25 22.31 17.84
N THR A 227 30.49 23.19 16.87
CA THR A 227 29.60 23.40 15.71
C THR A 227 29.70 22.29 14.67
N ILE A 228 30.96 21.95 14.23
CA ILE A 228 31.16 21.00 13.13
C ILE A 228 30.94 19.53 13.54
N ALA A 229 31.06 19.23 14.84
CA ALA A 229 30.76 17.90 15.39
C ALA A 229 29.27 17.69 15.65
N SER A 230 28.38 18.59 15.23
CA SER A 230 26.93 18.39 15.31
C SER A 230 26.46 17.28 14.36
N PRO A 231 25.52 16.41 14.73
CA PRO A 231 25.03 15.33 13.87
C PRO A 231 23.90 15.72 12.92
N CYS A 232 23.63 17.04 12.66
CA CYS A 232 22.49 17.51 11.86
C CYS A 232 22.33 16.78 10.52
N ALA A 233 23.41 16.65 9.74
CA ALA A 233 23.39 15.96 8.45
C ALA A 233 23.11 14.45 8.59
N LEU A 234 23.51 13.84 9.72
CA LEU A 234 23.24 12.44 10.02
C LEU A 234 21.76 12.25 10.36
N VAL A 235 21.18 13.08 11.20
CA VAL A 235 19.75 13.09 11.54
C VAL A 235 18.91 13.33 10.28
N ALA A 236 19.28 14.30 9.45
CA ALA A 236 18.59 14.60 8.19
C ALA A 236 18.78 13.53 7.09
N SER A 237 19.60 12.48 7.30
CA SER A 237 19.92 11.50 6.27
C SER A 237 18.75 10.58 5.90
N SER A 238 17.84 10.30 6.83
CA SER A 238 16.79 9.29 6.69
C SER A 238 15.42 9.90 6.35
N SER A 239 14.91 10.82 7.18
CA SER A 239 13.52 11.29 7.10
C SER A 239 13.12 11.87 5.74
N PRO A 240 13.90 12.75 5.07
CA PRO A 240 13.52 13.27 3.76
C PRO A 240 13.46 12.18 2.68
N ALA A 241 14.35 11.19 2.74
CA ALA A 241 14.35 10.08 1.81
C ALA A 241 13.13 9.17 2.00
N THR A 242 12.80 8.85 3.25
CA THR A 242 11.64 8.02 3.60
C THR A 242 10.34 8.69 3.20
N LEU A 243 10.13 9.95 3.57
CA LEU A 243 8.95 10.73 3.19
C LEU A 243 8.80 10.87 1.66
N SER A 244 9.92 11.07 0.96
CA SER A 244 9.91 11.14 -0.50
C SER A 244 9.53 9.80 -1.14
N ALA A 245 9.96 8.67 -0.56
CA ALA A 245 9.60 7.34 -1.03
C ALA A 245 8.11 7.06 -0.79
N ILE A 246 7.57 7.34 0.40
CA ILE A 246 6.14 7.21 0.74
C ILE A 246 5.30 8.07 -0.20
N SER A 247 5.68 9.35 -0.38
CA SER A 247 5.01 10.27 -1.29
C SER A 247 5.02 9.77 -2.74
N ARG A 248 6.15 9.20 -3.18
CA ARG A 248 6.25 8.62 -4.54
C ARG A 248 5.41 7.37 -4.69
N ALA A 249 5.36 6.50 -3.68
CA ALA A 249 4.51 5.32 -3.66
C ALA A 249 3.03 5.70 -3.76
N ALA A 250 2.56 6.66 -2.95
CA ALA A 250 1.19 7.16 -2.98
C ALA A 250 0.78 7.66 -4.38
N ARG A 251 1.62 8.45 -5.04
CA ARG A 251 1.39 8.89 -6.43
C ARG A 251 1.37 7.77 -7.47
N LYS A 252 1.78 6.57 -7.09
CA LYS A 252 1.76 5.36 -7.91
C LYS A 252 0.68 4.37 -7.46
N GLY A 253 -0.33 4.86 -6.75
CA GLY A 253 -1.45 4.05 -6.29
C GLY A 253 -1.07 3.03 -5.21
N MET A 254 0.00 3.29 -4.43
CA MET A 254 0.41 2.43 -3.31
C MET A 254 0.50 3.24 -2.04
N ILE A 255 -0.28 2.90 -1.04
CA ILE A 255 -0.26 3.56 0.26
C ILE A 255 0.58 2.74 1.21
N ILE A 256 1.75 3.25 1.60
CA ILE A 256 2.65 2.64 2.59
C ILE A 256 2.36 3.30 3.93
N LYS A 257 1.96 2.55 4.95
CA LYS A 257 1.47 3.09 6.23
C LYS A 257 2.55 3.53 7.22
N GLY A 258 3.82 3.48 6.85
CA GLY A 258 4.88 3.92 7.75
C GLY A 258 6.28 3.86 7.16
N GLY A 259 7.19 4.61 7.79
CA GLY A 259 8.59 4.65 7.38
C GLY A 259 9.33 3.35 7.69
N ASP A 260 8.99 2.66 8.75
CA ASP A 260 9.52 1.35 9.12
C ASP A 260 9.10 0.26 8.15
N ILE A 261 7.86 0.34 7.63
CA ILE A 261 7.35 -0.52 6.57
C ILE A 261 8.16 -0.31 5.30
N ALA A 262 8.41 0.96 4.91
CA ALA A 262 9.23 1.28 3.75
C ALA A 262 10.65 0.67 3.86
N ASP A 263 11.23 0.63 5.06
CA ASP A 263 12.50 -0.04 5.33
C ASP A 263 12.39 -1.58 5.21
N ASN A 264 11.31 -2.19 5.72
CA ASN A 264 11.10 -3.64 5.72
C ASN A 264 10.92 -4.20 4.30
N ILE A 265 10.23 -3.49 3.39
CA ILE A 265 10.01 -3.90 1.99
C ILE A 265 11.35 -4.19 1.29
N ALA A 266 12.40 -3.42 1.59
CA ALA A 266 13.71 -3.61 0.97
C ALA A 266 14.39 -4.95 1.31
N ASN A 267 13.95 -5.60 2.40
CA ASN A 267 14.51 -6.84 2.92
C ASN A 267 13.71 -8.08 2.52
N LEU A 268 12.61 -7.97 1.79
CA LEU A 268 11.76 -9.10 1.41
C LEU A 268 12.55 -10.18 0.68
N GLU A 269 12.48 -11.41 1.19
CA GLU A 269 13.09 -12.62 0.63
C GLU A 269 12.04 -13.58 0.06
N ALA A 270 10.84 -13.61 0.66
CA ALA A 270 9.71 -14.37 0.16
C ALA A 270 8.41 -13.55 0.20
N ILE A 271 7.50 -13.82 -0.72
CA ILE A 271 6.14 -13.25 -0.71
C ILE A 271 5.14 -14.39 -0.88
N VAL A 272 4.23 -14.48 0.07
CA VAL A 272 3.13 -15.43 0.09
C VAL A 272 1.91 -14.76 -0.53
N PHE A 273 1.29 -15.43 -1.48
CA PHE A 273 0.08 -14.98 -2.16
C PHE A 273 -1.08 -15.87 -1.77
N ASP A 274 -2.19 -15.28 -1.31
CA ASP A 274 -3.46 -15.99 -1.34
C ASP A 274 -3.89 -16.22 -2.79
N LYS A 275 -4.72 -17.24 -3.03
CA LYS A 275 -5.20 -17.53 -4.38
C LYS A 275 -6.33 -16.61 -4.80
N THR A 276 -7.45 -16.67 -4.06
CA THR A 276 -8.74 -16.12 -4.46
C THR A 276 -8.78 -14.61 -4.31
N GLY A 277 -9.22 -13.87 -5.32
CA GLY A 277 -9.25 -12.40 -5.30
C GLY A 277 -7.87 -11.76 -5.42
N THR A 278 -6.81 -12.47 -5.09
CA THR A 278 -5.41 -12.01 -5.18
C THR A 278 -4.78 -12.40 -6.53
N LEU A 279 -4.36 -13.65 -6.71
CA LEU A 279 -3.79 -14.10 -8.00
C LEU A 279 -4.85 -14.33 -9.06
N THR A 280 -6.09 -14.60 -8.64
CA THR A 280 -7.26 -14.80 -9.49
C THR A 280 -8.22 -13.62 -9.39
N ILE A 281 -9.17 -13.54 -10.31
CA ILE A 281 -10.18 -12.45 -10.35
C ILE A 281 -11.11 -12.51 -9.13
N GLY A 282 -11.24 -13.67 -8.48
CA GLY A 282 -12.16 -13.89 -7.35
C GLY A 282 -13.63 -14.05 -7.78
N LYS A 283 -13.88 -14.13 -9.09
CA LYS A 283 -15.22 -14.34 -9.66
C LYS A 283 -15.18 -15.60 -10.50
N PRO A 284 -15.81 -16.70 -10.03
CA PRO A 284 -15.94 -17.91 -10.83
C PRO A 284 -16.67 -17.62 -12.13
N GLU A 285 -16.19 -18.23 -13.22
CA GLU A 285 -16.84 -18.15 -14.53
C GLU A 285 -16.96 -19.56 -15.14
N VAL A 286 -18.02 -19.80 -15.92
CA VAL A 286 -18.13 -21.02 -16.72
C VAL A 286 -17.15 -20.93 -17.87
N VAL A 287 -16.13 -21.81 -17.86
CA VAL A 287 -15.09 -21.89 -18.89
C VAL A 287 -15.35 -22.93 -19.96
N GLY A 288 -16.45 -23.65 -19.85
CA GLY A 288 -16.94 -24.61 -20.82
C GLY A 288 -18.10 -25.44 -20.29
N ALA A 289 -18.81 -26.10 -21.18
CA ALA A 289 -19.88 -27.04 -20.83
C ALA A 289 -19.84 -28.26 -21.77
N THR A 290 -20.32 -29.40 -21.28
CA THR A 290 -20.59 -30.61 -22.08
C THR A 290 -22.06 -30.89 -21.98
N TYR A 291 -22.78 -30.82 -23.10
CA TYR A 291 -24.20 -31.07 -23.18
C TYR A 291 -24.44 -32.49 -23.71
N LEU A 292 -25.36 -33.21 -23.06
CA LEU A 292 -25.82 -34.55 -23.43
C LEU A 292 -27.31 -34.56 -23.83
N GLY A 293 -28.00 -33.42 -23.69
CA GLY A 293 -29.37 -33.16 -24.07
C GLY A 293 -29.50 -31.85 -24.86
N ASP A 294 -30.73 -31.33 -24.95
CA ASP A 294 -31.01 -30.07 -25.63
C ASP A 294 -30.35 -28.88 -24.87
N GLU A 295 -29.36 -28.28 -25.49
CA GLU A 295 -28.57 -27.18 -24.91
C GLU A 295 -29.46 -25.98 -24.53
N ASN A 296 -30.42 -25.61 -25.37
CA ASN A 296 -31.27 -24.45 -25.11
C ASN A 296 -32.15 -24.69 -23.88
N LEU A 297 -32.82 -25.82 -23.83
CA LEU A 297 -33.67 -26.19 -22.69
C LEU A 297 -32.86 -26.28 -21.39
N ILE A 298 -31.65 -26.87 -21.43
CA ILE A 298 -30.78 -27.01 -20.27
C ILE A 298 -30.38 -25.63 -19.77
N ASN A 299 -29.94 -24.73 -20.65
CA ASN A 299 -29.53 -23.38 -20.27
C ASN A 299 -30.69 -22.58 -19.67
N GLU A 300 -31.88 -22.67 -20.22
CA GLU A 300 -33.08 -22.02 -19.69
C GLU A 300 -33.47 -22.56 -18.30
N ILE A 301 -33.41 -23.87 -18.07
CA ILE A 301 -33.68 -24.48 -16.76
C ILE A 301 -32.62 -24.07 -15.74
N VAL A 302 -31.33 -24.15 -16.11
CA VAL A 302 -30.21 -23.73 -15.23
C VAL A 302 -30.37 -22.27 -14.82
N GLN A 303 -30.65 -21.38 -15.77
CA GLN A 303 -30.93 -19.98 -15.52
C GLN A 303 -32.09 -19.77 -14.53
N ALA A 304 -33.24 -20.45 -14.78
CA ALA A 304 -34.41 -20.28 -13.94
C ALA A 304 -34.18 -20.81 -12.50
N VAL A 305 -33.47 -21.92 -12.34
CA VAL A 305 -33.17 -22.55 -11.05
C VAL A 305 -32.16 -21.69 -10.28
N GLU A 306 -31.08 -21.25 -10.92
CA GLU A 306 -29.98 -20.52 -10.25
C GLU A 306 -30.32 -19.05 -9.94
N LYS A 307 -31.34 -18.45 -10.55
CA LYS A 307 -31.86 -17.11 -10.17
C LYS A 307 -32.26 -17.01 -8.69
N GLN A 308 -32.56 -18.13 -8.05
CA GLN A 308 -32.96 -18.17 -6.64
C GLN A 308 -31.77 -18.25 -5.67
N SER A 309 -30.54 -18.41 -6.19
CA SER A 309 -29.34 -18.57 -5.39
C SER A 309 -28.43 -17.37 -5.53
N SER A 310 -27.93 -16.87 -4.39
CA SER A 310 -26.89 -15.82 -4.34
C SER A 310 -25.46 -16.39 -4.34
N HIS A 311 -25.30 -17.70 -4.48
CA HIS A 311 -24.00 -18.35 -4.45
C HIS A 311 -23.14 -17.92 -5.66
N PRO A 312 -21.81 -17.71 -5.52
CA PRO A 312 -20.94 -17.29 -6.65
C PRO A 312 -20.99 -18.23 -7.87
N ILE A 313 -21.14 -19.55 -7.64
CA ILE A 313 -21.33 -20.55 -8.71
C ILE A 313 -22.64 -20.31 -9.45
N ALA A 314 -23.71 -19.99 -8.73
CA ALA A 314 -25.00 -19.67 -9.34
C ALA A 314 -24.92 -18.45 -10.26
N GLN A 315 -24.23 -17.41 -9.80
CA GLN A 315 -23.97 -16.21 -10.62
C GLN A 315 -23.16 -16.54 -11.87
N ALA A 316 -22.15 -17.42 -11.76
CA ALA A 316 -21.37 -17.87 -12.91
C ALA A 316 -22.23 -18.58 -13.95
N LEU A 317 -23.14 -19.46 -13.51
CA LEU A 317 -24.08 -20.17 -14.38
C LEU A 317 -25.09 -19.20 -15.01
N GLN A 318 -25.65 -18.26 -14.23
CA GLN A 318 -26.57 -17.24 -14.73
C GLN A 318 -25.93 -16.35 -15.81
N ASN A 319 -24.67 -15.95 -15.62
CA ASN A 319 -23.95 -15.12 -16.58
C ASN A 319 -23.61 -15.85 -17.89
N TYR A 320 -23.52 -17.18 -17.83
CA TYR A 320 -23.20 -18.01 -19.00
C TYR A 320 -24.45 -18.39 -19.81
N THR A 321 -25.59 -18.59 -19.13
CA THR A 321 -26.83 -19.03 -19.73
C THR A 321 -27.66 -17.83 -20.21
N VAL A 322 -28.53 -18.07 -21.21
CA VAL A 322 -29.39 -17.00 -21.77
C VAL A 322 -30.59 -16.74 -20.85
N ASP A 323 -30.94 -15.46 -20.66
CA ASP A 323 -32.11 -15.10 -19.83
C ASP A 323 -33.42 -15.66 -20.44
N SER A 324 -34.10 -16.51 -19.71
CA SER A 324 -35.38 -17.06 -20.08
C SER A 324 -36.46 -16.58 -19.12
N SER A 325 -37.30 -15.69 -19.61
CA SER A 325 -38.45 -15.16 -18.86
C SER A 325 -39.67 -16.08 -18.85
N SER A 326 -39.60 -17.23 -19.51
CA SER A 326 -40.80 -18.09 -19.80
C SER A 326 -40.92 -19.35 -18.93
N ILE A 327 -39.89 -19.75 -18.18
CA ILE A 327 -39.91 -20.97 -17.38
C ILE A 327 -40.48 -20.72 -15.98
N VAL A 328 -41.57 -21.42 -15.67
CA VAL A 328 -42.17 -21.44 -14.33
C VAL A 328 -41.84 -22.77 -13.65
N LEU A 329 -40.93 -22.69 -12.68
CA LEU A 329 -40.52 -23.86 -11.88
C LEU A 329 -41.54 -24.18 -10.79
N GLN A 330 -41.65 -25.45 -10.47
CA GLN A 330 -42.43 -25.97 -9.34
C GLN A 330 -41.48 -26.68 -8.36
N ASN A 331 -41.87 -26.74 -7.09
CA ASN A 331 -41.20 -27.52 -6.05
C ASN A 331 -39.68 -27.26 -5.94
N LEU A 332 -39.24 -25.99 -6.13
CA LEU A 332 -37.84 -25.63 -5.99
C LEU A 332 -37.36 -25.85 -4.54
N LYS A 333 -36.26 -26.58 -4.37
CA LYS A 333 -35.61 -26.88 -3.07
C LYS A 333 -34.12 -26.58 -3.15
N ASP A 334 -33.63 -25.83 -2.20
CA ASP A 334 -32.21 -25.68 -1.96
C ASP A 334 -31.74 -26.71 -0.93
N LEU A 335 -30.81 -27.57 -1.33
CA LEU A 335 -30.20 -28.59 -0.49
C LEU A 335 -28.78 -28.15 -0.14
N THR A 336 -28.67 -27.42 0.96
CA THR A 336 -27.43 -26.77 1.43
C THR A 336 -26.20 -27.68 1.28
N GLY A 337 -25.19 -27.18 0.58
CA GLY A 337 -23.94 -27.89 0.32
C GLY A 337 -23.99 -28.99 -0.75
N LYS A 338 -25.14 -29.29 -1.31
CA LYS A 338 -25.34 -30.31 -2.36
C LYS A 338 -25.71 -29.70 -3.70
N GLY A 339 -26.75 -28.86 -3.76
CA GLY A 339 -27.25 -28.25 -4.98
C GLY A 339 -28.76 -27.94 -4.92
N LEU A 340 -29.34 -27.66 -6.07
CA LEU A 340 -30.75 -27.28 -6.24
C LEU A 340 -31.54 -28.38 -6.93
N GLU A 341 -32.80 -28.58 -6.51
CA GLU A 341 -33.77 -29.48 -7.14
C GLU A 341 -35.03 -28.71 -7.50
N ALA A 342 -35.56 -28.91 -8.70
CA ALA A 342 -36.76 -28.26 -9.17
C ALA A 342 -37.57 -29.20 -10.08
N GLU A 343 -38.85 -28.90 -10.28
CA GLU A 343 -39.71 -29.58 -11.26
C GLU A 343 -40.15 -28.61 -12.37
N TYR A 344 -40.02 -29.07 -13.61
CA TYR A 344 -40.50 -28.38 -14.80
C TYR A 344 -41.22 -29.37 -15.73
N GLU A 345 -42.47 -29.07 -16.10
CA GLU A 345 -43.30 -29.92 -16.96
C GLU A 345 -43.37 -31.41 -16.51
N GLY A 346 -43.45 -31.65 -15.19
CA GLY A 346 -43.48 -32.98 -14.61
C GLY A 346 -42.15 -33.73 -14.58
N ASN A 347 -41.06 -33.09 -15.04
CA ASN A 347 -39.72 -33.63 -14.97
C ASN A 347 -38.96 -33.04 -13.79
N ARG A 348 -38.24 -33.91 -13.05
CA ARG A 348 -37.37 -33.49 -11.92
C ARG A 348 -35.97 -33.16 -12.42
N TRP A 349 -35.53 -31.97 -12.11
CA TRP A 349 -34.22 -31.47 -12.42
C TRP A 349 -33.37 -31.33 -11.15
N LYS A 350 -32.09 -31.76 -11.22
CA LYS A 350 -31.11 -31.58 -10.16
C LYS A 350 -29.89 -30.87 -10.75
N ILE A 351 -29.40 -29.81 -10.05
CA ILE A 351 -28.23 -29.05 -10.41
C ILE A 351 -27.31 -29.00 -9.18
N GLY A 352 -26.07 -29.47 -9.28
CA GLY A 352 -25.17 -29.48 -8.14
C GLY A 352 -23.96 -30.37 -8.27
N LYS A 353 -23.39 -30.74 -7.12
CA LYS A 353 -22.17 -31.54 -7.01
C LYS A 353 -22.35 -32.99 -7.47
N SER A 354 -21.23 -33.67 -7.77
CA SER A 354 -21.20 -35.07 -8.16
C SER A 354 -22.00 -35.98 -7.19
N GLY A 355 -21.74 -35.92 -5.89
CA GLY A 355 -22.43 -36.74 -4.88
C GLY A 355 -23.94 -36.53 -4.80
N PHE A 356 -24.47 -35.41 -5.31
CA PHE A 356 -25.92 -35.15 -5.35
C PHE A 356 -26.57 -35.59 -6.65
N VAL A 357 -25.85 -35.44 -7.77
CA VAL A 357 -26.41 -35.71 -9.10
C VAL A 357 -25.96 -37.07 -9.62
N VAL A 358 -24.64 -37.36 -9.61
CA VAL A 358 -24.08 -38.55 -10.27
C VAL A 358 -24.43 -39.84 -9.53
N GLU A 359 -24.46 -39.83 -8.19
CA GLU A 359 -24.81 -41.02 -7.40
C GLU A 359 -26.28 -41.49 -7.59
N THR A 360 -27.14 -40.61 -8.10
CA THR A 360 -28.55 -40.93 -8.35
C THR A 360 -28.84 -41.33 -9.80
N LEU A 361 -27.83 -41.31 -10.68
CA LEU A 361 -28.01 -41.60 -12.10
C LEU A 361 -28.41 -43.07 -12.35
N VAL A 362 -29.39 -43.24 -13.21
CA VAL A 362 -29.85 -44.58 -13.65
C VAL A 362 -28.81 -45.30 -14.52
N LYS A 363 -28.05 -44.53 -15.31
CA LYS A 363 -26.97 -45.05 -16.17
C LYS A 363 -25.63 -44.55 -15.67
N PRO A 364 -24.61 -45.43 -15.56
CA PRO A 364 -23.25 -45.00 -15.23
C PRO A 364 -22.69 -44.10 -16.32
N LEU A 365 -21.74 -43.22 -15.94
CA LEU A 365 -21.02 -42.36 -16.86
C LEU A 365 -20.18 -43.20 -17.83
N SER A 366 -20.04 -42.75 -19.09
CA SER A 366 -19.16 -43.39 -20.05
C SER A 366 -17.69 -43.19 -19.66
N THR A 367 -16.81 -44.10 -20.05
CA THR A 367 -15.37 -44.04 -19.76
C THR A 367 -14.74 -42.76 -20.30
N ASP A 368 -15.13 -42.32 -21.50
CA ASP A 368 -14.65 -41.09 -22.10
C ASP A 368 -15.04 -39.85 -21.28
N LEU A 369 -16.29 -39.85 -20.77
CA LEU A 369 -16.77 -38.76 -19.95
C LEU A 369 -16.06 -38.70 -18.57
N ILE A 370 -15.83 -39.88 -17.96
CA ILE A 370 -15.02 -39.98 -16.72
C ILE A 370 -13.62 -39.42 -16.95
N THR A 371 -12.96 -39.81 -18.05
CA THR A 371 -11.62 -39.29 -18.37
C THR A 371 -11.62 -37.76 -18.53
N HIS A 372 -12.68 -37.21 -19.17
CA HIS A 372 -12.81 -35.75 -19.34
C HIS A 372 -13.08 -35.05 -18.01
N ILE A 373 -13.89 -35.65 -17.14
CA ILE A 373 -14.13 -35.16 -15.76
C ILE A 373 -12.82 -35.13 -14.96
N ASP A 374 -12.07 -36.24 -14.95
CA ASP A 374 -10.82 -36.38 -14.22
C ASP A 374 -9.77 -35.35 -14.71
N GLN A 375 -9.70 -35.13 -16.03
CA GLN A 375 -8.85 -34.08 -16.60
C GLN A 375 -9.28 -32.68 -16.16
N ALA A 376 -10.58 -32.39 -16.17
CA ALA A 376 -11.09 -31.09 -15.77
C ALA A 376 -10.85 -30.83 -14.26
N GLU A 377 -11.10 -31.82 -13.41
CA GLU A 377 -10.78 -31.73 -11.98
C GLU A 377 -9.27 -31.60 -11.74
N GLY A 378 -8.47 -32.35 -12.52
CA GLY A 378 -7.00 -32.25 -12.48
C GLY A 378 -6.47 -30.86 -12.88
N THR A 379 -7.23 -30.09 -13.66
CA THR A 379 -6.92 -28.69 -14.02
C THR A 379 -7.60 -27.68 -13.10
N GLY A 380 -8.12 -28.09 -11.94
CA GLY A 380 -8.64 -27.20 -10.91
C GLY A 380 -10.00 -26.58 -11.20
N LYS A 381 -10.77 -27.15 -12.11
CA LYS A 381 -12.12 -26.69 -12.40
C LYS A 381 -13.10 -27.28 -11.39
N THR A 382 -14.08 -26.49 -10.99
CA THR A 382 -15.24 -26.94 -10.24
C THR A 382 -16.29 -27.42 -11.24
N LEU A 383 -16.83 -28.61 -11.02
CA LEU A 383 -17.83 -29.18 -11.90
C LEU A 383 -19.23 -29.08 -11.28
N VAL A 384 -20.18 -28.59 -12.09
CA VAL A 384 -21.59 -28.59 -11.77
C VAL A 384 -22.32 -29.50 -12.74
N TYR A 385 -22.99 -30.51 -12.19
CA TYR A 385 -23.73 -31.53 -12.93
C TYR A 385 -25.21 -31.17 -13.00
N VAL A 386 -25.81 -31.41 -14.14
CA VAL A 386 -27.25 -31.22 -14.37
C VAL A 386 -27.88 -32.54 -14.79
N SER A 387 -28.93 -32.97 -14.12
CA SER A 387 -29.71 -34.15 -14.50
C SER A 387 -31.20 -33.87 -14.61
N GLN A 388 -31.87 -34.62 -15.48
CA GLN A 388 -33.31 -34.67 -15.63
C GLN A 388 -33.79 -36.12 -15.38
N ASN A 389 -34.67 -36.32 -14.42
CA ASN A 389 -35.19 -37.65 -14.05
C ASN A 389 -34.06 -38.70 -13.86
N ASP A 390 -33.01 -38.30 -13.16
CA ASP A 390 -31.80 -39.11 -12.87
C ASP A 390 -31.02 -39.56 -14.15
N GLN A 391 -31.14 -38.81 -15.26
CA GLN A 391 -30.28 -38.92 -16.44
C GLN A 391 -29.41 -37.66 -16.54
N LEU A 392 -28.12 -37.85 -16.76
CA LEU A 392 -27.19 -36.71 -16.92
C LEU A 392 -27.50 -35.96 -18.22
N MET A 393 -27.67 -34.65 -18.11
CA MET A 393 -28.04 -33.77 -19.23
C MET A 393 -26.89 -32.81 -19.59
N ALA A 394 -26.13 -32.32 -18.60
CA ALA A 394 -24.95 -31.49 -18.84
C ALA A 394 -23.97 -31.50 -17.68
N ILE A 395 -22.74 -31.06 -17.98
CA ILE A 395 -21.69 -30.74 -17.00
C ILE A 395 -21.13 -29.36 -17.35
N PHE A 396 -21.16 -28.43 -16.39
CA PHE A 396 -20.57 -27.14 -16.51
C PHE A 396 -19.21 -27.15 -15.80
N PHE A 397 -18.18 -26.59 -16.46
CA PHE A 397 -16.83 -26.45 -15.93
C PHE A 397 -16.62 -25.00 -15.48
N ILE A 398 -16.41 -24.81 -14.20
CA ILE A 398 -16.28 -23.48 -13.59
C ILE A 398 -14.86 -23.32 -13.09
N ALA A 399 -14.24 -22.17 -13.38
CA ALA A 399 -12.92 -21.83 -12.90
C ALA A 399 -12.84 -20.34 -12.51
N ASP A 400 -12.02 -20.04 -11.54
CA ASP A 400 -11.61 -18.67 -11.22
C ASP A 400 -10.36 -18.36 -12.04
N ARG A 401 -10.47 -17.36 -12.92
CA ARG A 401 -9.40 -17.04 -13.87
C ARG A 401 -8.25 -16.33 -13.18
N VAL A 402 -7.04 -16.74 -13.51
CA VAL A 402 -5.81 -16.04 -13.12
C VAL A 402 -5.78 -14.66 -13.78
N LYS A 403 -5.44 -13.63 -13.01
CA LYS A 403 -5.26 -12.27 -13.54
C LYS A 403 -4.12 -12.25 -14.57
N PRO A 404 -4.27 -11.59 -15.72
CA PRO A 404 -3.29 -11.61 -16.81
C PRO A 404 -1.89 -11.14 -16.39
N GLU A 405 -1.84 -10.15 -15.49
CA GLU A 405 -0.61 -9.53 -14.99
C GLU A 405 0.19 -10.42 -14.04
N THR A 406 -0.43 -11.43 -13.42
CA THR A 406 0.18 -12.26 -12.37
C THR A 406 1.47 -12.95 -12.83
N LYS A 407 1.48 -13.49 -14.05
CA LYS A 407 2.67 -14.17 -14.59
C LYS A 407 3.88 -13.22 -14.68
N THR A 408 3.65 -12.00 -15.13
CA THR A 408 4.69 -10.96 -15.22
C THR A 408 5.19 -10.55 -13.84
N LEU A 409 4.26 -10.38 -12.88
CA LEU A 409 4.58 -10.12 -11.49
C LEU A 409 5.52 -11.17 -10.91
N ILE A 410 5.15 -12.46 -11.03
CA ILE A 410 5.92 -13.57 -10.46
C ILE A 410 7.32 -13.65 -11.09
N SER A 411 7.43 -13.45 -12.41
CA SER A 411 8.74 -13.38 -13.08
C SER A 411 9.60 -12.25 -12.52
N GLN A 412 9.05 -11.04 -12.38
CA GLN A 412 9.80 -9.89 -11.84
C GLN A 412 10.26 -10.10 -10.40
N LEU A 413 9.45 -10.75 -9.55
CA LEU A 413 9.85 -11.07 -8.18
C LEU A 413 11.02 -12.06 -8.15
N LYS A 414 10.98 -13.12 -8.98
CA LYS A 414 12.08 -14.08 -9.11
C LYS A 414 13.37 -13.41 -9.58
N ASP A 415 13.29 -12.52 -10.57
CA ASP A 415 14.43 -11.74 -11.08
C ASP A 415 15.04 -10.83 -10.00
N MET A 416 14.25 -10.43 -9.01
CA MET A 416 14.69 -9.63 -7.87
C MET A 416 15.22 -10.45 -6.70
N GLY A 417 15.24 -11.80 -6.83
CA GLY A 417 15.65 -12.74 -5.80
C GLY A 417 14.61 -12.94 -4.69
N VAL A 418 13.33 -12.62 -4.95
CA VAL A 418 12.23 -12.82 -4.01
C VAL A 418 11.46 -14.08 -4.38
N THR A 419 11.30 -14.99 -3.44
CA THR A 419 10.62 -16.29 -3.63
C THR A 419 9.11 -16.13 -3.54
N PRO A 420 8.34 -16.34 -4.64
CA PRO A 420 6.88 -16.33 -4.58
C PRO A 420 6.37 -17.69 -4.08
N ILE A 421 5.39 -17.66 -3.16
CA ILE A 421 4.78 -18.84 -2.54
C ILE A 421 3.26 -18.71 -2.70
N LEU A 422 2.59 -19.78 -3.16
CA LEU A 422 1.13 -19.85 -3.18
C LEU A 422 0.62 -20.50 -1.90
N LEU A 423 -0.31 -19.82 -1.21
CA LEU A 423 -1.01 -20.31 -0.03
C LEU A 423 -2.51 -20.38 -0.33
N THR A 424 -3.14 -21.55 -0.18
CA THR A 424 -4.57 -21.71 -0.51
C THR A 424 -5.24 -22.82 0.29
N GLY A 425 -6.53 -22.67 0.54
CA GLY A 425 -7.39 -23.74 1.08
C GLY A 425 -7.77 -24.83 0.07
N ASP A 426 -7.44 -24.66 -1.20
CA ASP A 426 -7.75 -25.63 -2.24
C ASP A 426 -6.94 -26.92 -2.08
N GLN A 427 -7.44 -27.98 -2.75
CA GLN A 427 -6.72 -29.23 -2.86
C GLN A 427 -5.39 -29.07 -3.61
N GLU A 428 -4.42 -29.89 -3.27
CA GLU A 428 -3.06 -29.86 -3.82
C GLU A 428 -3.01 -29.84 -5.37
N LYS A 429 -3.87 -30.63 -6.04
CA LYS A 429 -3.92 -30.69 -7.51
C LYS A 429 -4.32 -29.33 -8.13
N THR A 430 -5.38 -28.73 -7.61
CA THR A 430 -5.88 -27.43 -8.03
C THR A 430 -4.85 -26.33 -7.79
N ALA A 431 -4.26 -26.33 -6.59
CA ALA A 431 -3.25 -25.36 -6.20
C ALA A 431 -2.01 -25.43 -7.10
N ARG A 432 -1.51 -26.63 -7.40
CA ARG A 432 -0.35 -26.84 -8.31
C ARG A 432 -0.69 -26.43 -9.75
N TYR A 433 -1.91 -26.67 -10.20
CA TYR A 433 -2.32 -26.20 -11.52
C TYR A 433 -2.26 -24.68 -11.62
N VAL A 434 -2.88 -23.95 -10.69
CA VAL A 434 -2.83 -22.47 -10.66
C VAL A 434 -1.39 -21.98 -10.56
N ALA A 435 -0.60 -22.55 -9.66
CA ALA A 435 0.81 -22.22 -9.49
C ALA A 435 1.62 -22.37 -10.78
N SER A 436 1.38 -23.45 -11.54
CA SER A 436 2.05 -23.70 -12.83
C SER A 436 1.69 -22.65 -13.89
N GLN A 437 0.45 -22.15 -13.90
CA GLN A 437 0.01 -21.12 -14.84
C GLN A 437 0.76 -19.80 -14.64
N VAL A 438 1.09 -19.47 -13.39
CA VAL A 438 1.75 -18.20 -13.03
C VAL A 438 3.26 -18.36 -12.83
N GLY A 439 3.75 -19.60 -12.77
CA GLY A 439 5.17 -19.90 -12.58
C GLY A 439 5.61 -19.92 -11.12
N ILE A 440 4.73 -20.16 -10.16
CA ILE A 440 5.08 -20.39 -8.75
C ILE A 440 5.45 -21.86 -8.54
N GLU A 441 6.58 -22.12 -7.90
CA GLU A 441 7.08 -23.47 -7.64
C GLU A 441 6.67 -24.00 -6.26
N ARG A 442 6.64 -23.09 -5.26
CA ARG A 442 6.32 -23.45 -3.89
C ARG A 442 4.84 -23.24 -3.60
N VAL A 443 4.15 -24.32 -3.25
CA VAL A 443 2.70 -24.36 -3.02
C VAL A 443 2.43 -24.92 -1.63
N ILE A 444 1.56 -24.27 -0.88
CA ILE A 444 1.01 -24.73 0.39
C ILE A 444 -0.50 -24.79 0.22
N ALA A 445 -1.01 -26.01 0.08
CA ALA A 445 -2.42 -26.31 -0.20
C ALA A 445 -3.14 -26.85 1.04
N ASN A 446 -4.47 -27.03 0.95
CA ASN A 446 -5.34 -27.53 2.03
C ASN A 446 -5.22 -26.72 3.34
N CYS A 447 -4.92 -25.43 3.25
CA CYS A 447 -4.70 -24.57 4.39
C CYS A 447 -6.04 -24.05 4.94
N LEU A 448 -6.33 -24.27 6.21
CA LEU A 448 -7.48 -23.64 6.86
C LEU A 448 -7.20 -22.14 7.10
N PRO A 449 -8.23 -21.29 7.13
CA PRO A 449 -8.05 -19.87 7.41
C PRO A 449 -7.31 -19.60 8.73
N THR A 450 -7.56 -20.43 9.75
CA THR A 450 -6.90 -20.36 11.08
C THR A 450 -5.41 -20.65 11.04
N ASP A 451 -4.94 -21.42 10.05
CA ASP A 451 -3.57 -21.91 9.98
C ASP A 451 -2.65 -20.97 9.18
N LYS A 452 -3.23 -20.04 8.43
CA LYS A 452 -2.46 -19.12 7.57
C LYS A 452 -1.41 -18.32 8.35
N ALA A 453 -1.77 -17.82 9.54
CA ALA A 453 -0.85 -17.06 10.37
C ALA A 453 0.32 -17.92 10.90
N SER A 454 0.07 -19.16 11.32
CA SER A 454 1.10 -20.08 11.79
C SER A 454 2.06 -20.49 10.66
N ILE A 455 1.55 -20.64 9.44
CA ILE A 455 2.37 -20.92 8.25
C ILE A 455 3.30 -19.73 7.96
N ILE A 456 2.83 -18.50 8.08
CA ILE A 456 3.70 -17.31 7.93
C ILE A 456 4.82 -17.35 8.99
N GLN A 457 4.50 -17.68 10.27
CA GLN A 457 5.53 -17.82 11.31
C GLN A 457 6.55 -18.94 11.02
N GLU A 458 6.13 -20.03 10.39
CA GLU A 458 7.06 -21.08 9.95
C GLU A 458 7.98 -20.59 8.85
N LEU A 459 7.43 -19.90 7.85
CA LEU A 459 8.21 -19.32 6.77
C LEU A 459 9.20 -18.25 7.25
N GLN A 460 8.88 -17.50 8.30
CA GLN A 460 9.78 -16.54 8.94
C GLN A 460 10.98 -17.19 9.66
N LYS A 461 10.96 -18.50 9.88
CA LYS A 461 12.15 -19.24 10.37
C LYS A 461 13.09 -19.61 9.23
N GLU A 462 12.58 -19.69 8.01
CA GLU A 462 13.34 -20.03 6.80
C GLU A 462 13.85 -18.78 6.06
N PHE A 463 13.01 -17.74 5.98
CA PHE A 463 13.32 -16.48 5.31
C PHE A 463 13.42 -15.36 6.34
N ALA A 464 14.42 -14.49 6.20
CA ALA A 464 14.62 -13.37 7.12
C ALA A 464 13.46 -12.34 7.07
N SER A 465 12.77 -12.23 5.93
CA SER A 465 11.61 -11.36 5.78
C SER A 465 10.60 -11.96 4.81
N VAL A 466 9.37 -12.15 5.30
CA VAL A 466 8.24 -12.74 4.57
C VAL A 466 7.16 -11.69 4.37
N GLY A 467 6.75 -11.51 3.11
CA GLY A 467 5.58 -10.73 2.74
C GLY A 467 4.32 -11.59 2.64
N MET A 468 3.15 -10.99 2.85
CA MET A 468 1.85 -11.62 2.60
C MET A 468 0.98 -10.70 1.73
N VAL A 469 0.31 -11.27 0.74
CA VAL A 469 -0.64 -10.57 -0.13
C VAL A 469 -2.00 -11.26 -0.03
N GLY A 470 -3.03 -10.50 0.33
CA GLY A 470 -4.40 -11.00 0.47
C GLY A 470 -5.44 -9.89 0.24
N ASP A 471 -6.71 -10.27 0.12
CA ASP A 471 -7.83 -9.35 -0.14
C ASP A 471 -9.02 -9.51 0.82
N GLY A 472 -9.05 -10.59 1.59
CA GLY A 472 -10.19 -10.99 2.39
C GLY A 472 -10.01 -10.89 3.90
N ILE A 473 -11.15 -10.93 4.60
CA ILE A 473 -11.20 -10.99 6.08
C ILE A 473 -10.42 -12.20 6.62
N ASN A 474 -10.45 -13.30 5.89
CA ASN A 474 -9.78 -14.54 6.27
C ASN A 474 -8.25 -14.44 6.26
N ASP A 475 -7.71 -13.43 5.58
CA ASP A 475 -6.26 -13.20 5.48
C ASP A 475 -5.73 -12.23 6.53
N ALA A 476 -6.61 -11.47 7.20
CA ALA A 476 -6.22 -10.45 8.17
C ALA A 476 -5.23 -10.96 9.25
N PRO A 477 -5.41 -12.15 9.86
CA PRO A 477 -4.43 -12.67 10.81
C PRO A 477 -3.06 -12.97 10.18
N ALA A 478 -3.03 -13.43 8.92
CA ALA A 478 -1.79 -13.71 8.19
C ALA A 478 -1.10 -12.41 7.73
N LEU A 479 -1.89 -11.41 7.30
CA LEU A 479 -1.39 -10.08 6.96
C LEU A 479 -0.71 -9.43 8.18
N ALA A 480 -1.37 -9.46 9.34
CA ALA A 480 -0.82 -8.92 10.59
C ALA A 480 0.44 -9.66 11.09
N GLN A 481 0.59 -10.95 10.76
CA GLN A 481 1.75 -11.76 11.15
C GLN A 481 2.97 -11.55 10.25
N ALA A 482 2.78 -11.17 9.00
CA ALA A 482 3.85 -11.00 8.02
C ALA A 482 4.79 -9.84 8.39
N ASN A 483 6.03 -9.86 7.88
CA ASN A 483 6.97 -8.74 8.05
C ASN A 483 6.58 -7.52 7.21
N VAL A 484 5.88 -7.76 6.11
CA VAL A 484 5.29 -6.75 5.22
C VAL A 484 4.01 -7.33 4.63
N SER A 485 2.91 -6.63 4.75
CA SER A 485 1.62 -7.08 4.24
C SER A 485 1.07 -6.13 3.17
N TYR A 486 0.46 -6.73 2.14
CA TYR A 486 -0.17 -6.03 1.04
C TYR A 486 -1.64 -6.42 0.96
N ALA A 487 -2.54 -5.43 0.94
CA ALA A 487 -3.95 -5.62 0.63
C ALA A 487 -4.31 -4.91 -0.68
N MET A 488 -5.31 -5.47 -1.37
CA MET A 488 -5.90 -4.81 -2.53
C MET A 488 -6.88 -3.72 -2.08
N GLY A 489 -6.87 -2.57 -2.74
CA GLY A 489 -7.84 -1.49 -2.49
C GLY A 489 -9.29 -1.86 -2.83
N SER A 490 -9.48 -2.90 -3.65
CA SER A 490 -10.78 -3.54 -3.91
C SER A 490 -11.16 -4.62 -2.89
N GLY A 491 -10.29 -4.90 -1.93
CA GLY A 491 -10.51 -5.87 -0.86
C GLY A 491 -11.44 -5.36 0.23
N THR A 492 -11.54 -6.10 1.32
CA THR A 492 -12.36 -5.71 2.47
C THR A 492 -11.68 -4.62 3.30
N ASP A 493 -12.47 -3.75 3.95
CA ASP A 493 -11.95 -2.73 4.87
C ASP A 493 -11.03 -3.33 5.93
N ILE A 494 -11.38 -4.52 6.47
CA ILE A 494 -10.57 -5.22 7.48
C ILE A 494 -9.20 -5.63 6.91
N ALA A 495 -9.15 -6.12 5.66
CA ALA A 495 -7.88 -6.46 5.03
C ALA A 495 -7.03 -5.20 4.79
N MET A 496 -7.66 -4.12 4.32
CA MET A 496 -6.98 -2.83 4.14
C MET A 496 -6.45 -2.27 5.46
N GLU A 497 -7.22 -2.35 6.56
CA GLU A 497 -6.75 -1.88 7.88
C GLU A 497 -5.59 -2.72 8.41
N SER A 498 -5.64 -4.04 8.23
CA SER A 498 -4.64 -4.98 8.75
C SER A 498 -3.33 -4.97 7.96
N ALA A 499 -3.35 -4.53 6.71
CA ALA A 499 -2.17 -4.53 5.85
C ALA A 499 -1.30 -3.28 6.05
N ASP A 500 0.00 -3.44 5.86
CA ASP A 500 1.00 -2.38 5.89
C ASP A 500 0.98 -1.51 4.62
N ILE A 501 0.56 -2.11 3.50
CA ILE A 501 0.52 -1.47 2.19
C ILE A 501 -0.82 -1.76 1.53
N VAL A 502 -1.49 -0.71 1.04
CA VAL A 502 -2.69 -0.84 0.24
C VAL A 502 -2.35 -0.56 -1.22
N LEU A 503 -2.68 -1.51 -2.10
CA LEU A 503 -2.52 -1.41 -3.55
C LEU A 503 -3.85 -0.99 -4.17
N MET A 504 -3.93 0.20 -4.74
CA MET A 504 -5.19 0.75 -5.27
C MET A 504 -5.61 0.13 -6.60
N GLU A 505 -4.66 -0.41 -7.36
CA GLU A 505 -4.89 -1.01 -8.67
C GLU A 505 -4.68 -2.51 -8.67
N ASP A 506 -3.45 -2.90 -8.97
CA ASP A 506 -3.09 -4.28 -9.21
C ASP A 506 -1.78 -4.69 -8.51
N LEU A 507 -1.50 -5.96 -8.57
CA LEU A 507 -0.33 -6.57 -7.95
C LEU A 507 1.00 -6.16 -8.62
N THR A 508 0.97 -5.58 -9.83
CA THR A 508 2.21 -5.20 -10.56
C THR A 508 2.98 -4.10 -9.86
N ARG A 509 2.35 -3.44 -8.88
CA ARG A 509 3.00 -2.42 -8.05
C ARG A 509 3.94 -3.01 -7.00
N ILE A 510 3.81 -4.28 -6.63
CA ILE A 510 4.68 -4.93 -5.63
C ILE A 510 6.16 -4.88 -6.03
N PRO A 511 6.59 -5.29 -7.24
CA PRO A 511 7.99 -5.16 -7.65
C PRO A 511 8.50 -3.72 -7.65
N TYR A 512 7.63 -2.76 -7.96
CA TYR A 512 7.99 -1.34 -7.89
C TYR A 512 8.23 -0.89 -6.45
N SER A 513 7.39 -1.29 -5.48
CA SER A 513 7.59 -0.97 -4.05
C SER A 513 8.94 -1.47 -3.55
N ILE A 514 9.34 -2.69 -3.94
CA ILE A 514 10.63 -3.28 -3.57
C ILE A 514 11.80 -2.48 -4.18
N ARG A 515 11.71 -2.12 -5.47
CA ARG A 515 12.76 -1.29 -6.12
C ARG A 515 12.89 0.08 -5.47
N LEU A 516 11.75 0.73 -5.19
CA LEU A 516 11.69 2.04 -4.53
C LEU A 516 12.34 2.00 -3.15
N SER A 517 11.99 1.00 -2.33
CA SER A 517 12.53 0.83 -0.98
C SER A 517 14.02 0.48 -0.98
N LYS A 518 14.49 -0.39 -1.89
CA LYS A 518 15.91 -0.65 -2.08
C LYS A 518 16.68 0.62 -2.49
N LYS A 519 16.08 1.46 -3.36
CA LYS A 519 16.67 2.74 -3.76
C LYS A 519 16.71 3.73 -2.62
N MET A 520 15.64 3.82 -1.82
CA MET A 520 15.56 4.64 -0.61
C MET A 520 16.70 4.29 0.36
N ARG A 521 16.87 3.01 0.71
CA ARG A 521 17.98 2.56 1.57
C ARG A 521 19.34 2.89 0.99
N GLY A 522 19.51 2.76 -0.33
CA GLY A 522 20.73 3.15 -1.01
C GLY A 522 21.05 4.64 -0.83
N ILE A 523 20.06 5.50 -0.95
CA ILE A 523 20.20 6.95 -0.75
C ILE A 523 20.49 7.27 0.72
N ILE A 524 19.77 6.66 1.67
CA ILE A 524 20.03 6.85 3.11
C ILE A 524 21.48 6.45 3.44
N LYS A 525 21.95 5.30 2.95
CA LYS A 525 23.33 4.86 3.14
C LYS A 525 24.35 5.85 2.55
N GLN A 526 24.09 6.37 1.35
CA GLN A 526 24.92 7.40 0.73
C GLN A 526 24.96 8.67 1.58
N ASN A 527 23.81 9.11 2.08
CA ASN A 527 23.68 10.28 2.93
C ASN A 527 24.49 10.13 4.23
N ILE A 528 24.36 9.00 4.90
CA ILE A 528 25.12 8.70 6.14
C ILE A 528 26.63 8.74 5.88
N ILE A 529 27.09 8.05 4.83
CA ILE A 529 28.52 8.03 4.48
C ILE A 529 29.02 9.44 4.15
N PHE A 530 28.24 10.20 3.38
CA PHE A 530 28.58 11.58 3.02
C PHE A 530 28.65 12.49 4.26
N ALA A 531 27.63 12.44 5.13
CA ALA A 531 27.59 13.24 6.37
C ALA A 531 28.79 12.94 7.26
N LEU A 532 29.09 11.67 7.51
CA LEU A 532 30.26 11.27 8.33
C LEU A 532 31.60 11.71 7.70
N SER A 533 31.71 11.64 6.36
CA SER A 533 32.89 12.07 5.63
C SER A 533 33.11 13.58 5.76
N VAL A 534 32.04 14.38 5.63
CA VAL A 534 32.14 15.84 5.80
C VAL A 534 32.54 16.21 7.23
N ILE A 535 31.91 15.59 8.24
CA ILE A 535 32.27 15.81 9.65
C ILE A 535 33.76 15.50 9.87
N ALA A 536 34.24 14.35 9.38
CA ALA A 536 35.65 13.97 9.52
C ALA A 536 36.61 15.00 8.86
N VAL A 537 36.29 15.42 7.63
CA VAL A 537 37.07 16.43 6.92
C VAL A 537 37.10 17.77 7.68
N LEU A 538 35.95 18.21 8.19
CA LEU A 538 35.86 19.47 8.96
C LEU A 538 36.64 19.37 10.28
N ILE A 539 36.56 18.26 11.01
CA ILE A 539 37.34 18.06 12.25
C ILE A 539 38.84 18.08 11.96
N ILE A 540 39.29 17.37 10.93
CA ILE A 540 40.70 17.36 10.51
C ILE A 540 41.15 18.78 10.12
N SER A 541 40.36 19.49 9.32
CA SER A 541 40.65 20.86 8.90
C SER A 541 40.71 21.83 10.10
N ASN A 542 39.87 21.63 11.12
CA ASN A 542 39.90 22.40 12.34
C ASN A 542 41.21 22.16 13.14
N LEU A 543 41.63 20.89 13.23
CA LEU A 543 42.86 20.50 13.91
C LEU A 543 44.10 21.11 13.24
N PHE A 544 44.11 21.18 11.90
CA PHE A 544 45.16 21.86 11.13
C PHE A 544 45.00 23.39 11.04
N GLN A 545 44.04 23.97 11.76
CA GLN A 545 43.73 25.40 11.78
C GLN A 545 43.42 26.01 10.39
N SER A 546 42.94 25.17 9.45
CA SER A 546 42.70 25.54 8.05
C SER A 546 41.33 26.17 7.81
N ILE A 547 40.42 26.12 8.77
CA ILE A 547 39.07 26.68 8.67
C ILE A 547 38.79 27.66 9.82
N ASN A 548 37.93 28.64 9.56
CA ASN A 548 37.36 29.53 10.59
C ASN A 548 35.91 29.10 10.90
N LEU A 549 35.28 29.68 11.92
CA LEU A 549 33.95 29.34 12.36
C LEU A 549 32.90 29.48 11.23
N PRO A 550 32.81 30.58 10.46
CA PRO A 550 31.85 30.70 9.37
C PRO A 550 31.99 29.61 8.28
N LEU A 551 33.23 29.29 7.88
CA LEU A 551 33.49 28.22 6.90
C LEU A 551 33.12 26.85 7.45
N GLY A 552 33.38 26.60 8.73
CA GLY A 552 32.95 25.37 9.43
C GLY A 552 31.44 25.23 9.40
N VAL A 553 30.70 26.30 9.71
CA VAL A 553 29.22 26.33 9.69
C VAL A 553 28.70 26.13 8.27
N VAL A 554 29.22 26.83 7.26
CA VAL A 554 28.82 26.67 5.86
C VAL A 554 29.05 25.23 5.38
N GLY A 555 30.21 24.63 5.72
CA GLY A 555 30.50 23.24 5.37
C GLY A 555 29.54 22.25 6.03
N HIS A 556 29.25 22.46 7.31
CA HIS A 556 28.36 21.63 8.10
C HIS A 556 26.89 21.73 7.59
N GLU A 557 26.33 22.96 7.58
CA GLU A 557 24.95 23.20 7.15
C GLU A 557 24.75 22.91 5.65
N GLY A 558 25.75 23.22 4.83
CA GLY A 558 25.74 22.86 3.40
C GLY A 558 25.64 21.36 3.19
N SER A 559 26.30 20.55 4.03
CA SER A 559 26.20 19.10 3.96
C SER A 559 24.80 18.61 4.32
N THR A 560 24.13 19.21 5.29
CA THR A 560 22.76 18.89 5.69
C THR A 560 21.77 19.17 4.54
N ILE A 561 21.88 20.33 3.91
CA ILE A 561 21.06 20.69 2.75
C ILE A 561 21.28 19.69 1.59
N LEU A 562 22.53 19.33 1.30
CA LEU A 562 22.85 18.37 0.23
C LEU A 562 22.25 16.98 0.50
N VAL A 563 22.31 16.51 1.74
CA VAL A 563 21.71 15.25 2.18
C VAL A 563 20.20 15.24 1.97
N ILE A 564 19.51 16.32 2.35
CA ILE A 564 18.07 16.48 2.15
C ILE A 564 17.73 16.48 0.65
N LEU A 565 18.44 17.28 -0.16
CA LEU A 565 18.24 17.34 -1.61
C LEU A 565 18.47 15.98 -2.27
N ASN A 566 19.44 15.19 -1.80
CA ASN A 566 19.65 13.83 -2.28
C ASN A 566 18.46 12.91 -1.94
N GLY A 567 17.85 13.06 -0.76
CA GLY A 567 16.63 12.36 -0.36
C GLY A 567 15.43 12.69 -1.27
N LEU A 568 15.24 13.97 -1.58
CA LEU A 568 14.15 14.45 -2.44
C LEU A 568 14.18 13.89 -3.88
N ARG A 569 15.32 13.36 -4.34
CA ARG A 569 15.41 12.69 -5.66
C ARG A 569 14.46 11.53 -5.81
N LEU A 570 14.02 10.90 -4.70
CA LEU A 570 13.05 9.81 -4.71
C LEU A 570 11.65 10.25 -5.19
N LEU A 571 11.27 11.51 -5.05
CA LEU A 571 10.03 12.05 -5.59
C LEU A 571 9.90 11.84 -7.12
N TYR A 572 11.03 11.72 -7.81
CA TYR A 572 11.12 11.58 -9.27
C TYR A 572 11.56 10.17 -9.71
N PHE A 573 11.57 9.19 -8.79
CA PHE A 573 11.93 7.80 -9.11
C PHE A 573 10.92 7.21 -10.11
N LYS A 574 11.44 6.59 -11.19
CA LYS A 574 10.65 6.03 -12.28
C LYS A 574 10.24 4.59 -12.03
#